data_f4a6d89861f3581d8d1dbd50de0bfb45
#
_entry.id   f4a6d89861f3581d8d1dbd50de0bfb45
#
_cell.length_a   1.000
_cell.length_b   1.000
_cell.length_c   1.000
_cell.angle_alpha   90.00
_cell.angle_beta   90.00
_cell.angle_gamma   90.00
#
_symmetry.space_group_name_H-M   'P 1'
#
loop_
_entity.id
_entity.type
_entity.pdbx_description
1 polymer ?
#
loop_
_entity_poly.entity_id
_entity_poly.type
_entity_poly.pdbx_seq_one_letter_code
_entity_poly.pdbx_strand_id
1 'polypeptide(L)'
;MSMVSGAAHRYYSIAQHAQRYERVARLMPAAEWDAHFDLVAAVEALKRERSAVVLAHNYQRPELFHGIADFCGDSLELARHAAGSTADVIVLCGVRFMAETAKLLAPSKTVLLPDTAAGCSLADSIAPEDVRTLRRRHPGVPVVCYVNTSAAVKSECDACCTSSNAQLVVESFGTPAVIFVPDEYLAAHVAAHTNVRIISWQGHCEVHERFTGQEVREYRDQSNAYVLAHPECPRDVQIAADFVGSTSAMIAKLERQRPPRAMLITECSMADNISSAFPDIEFLRPCNLCPHMQRITLSGVHASLERLAPSIEIPDAVAAGARRAVQRMLDVGRPRGS
;
A
#
# COMPACT_ATOMS: atom_id res chain seq x y z
N MET A 1 31.19 4.17 14.94
CA MET A 1 31.43 3.59 13.61
C MET A 1 31.58 2.07 13.83
N SER A 2 30.50 1.34 13.65
CA SER A 2 30.52 -0.14 13.70
C SER A 2 31.00 -0.60 12.32
N MET A 3 32.10 -1.37 12.30
CA MET A 3 32.62 -1.99 11.06
C MET A 3 31.57 -2.99 10.57
N VAL A 4 30.80 -2.62 9.55
CA VAL A 4 30.04 -3.60 8.78
C VAL A 4 31.07 -4.55 8.18
N SER A 5 31.00 -5.82 8.60
CA SER A 5 31.96 -6.88 8.26
C SER A 5 32.10 -6.97 6.73
N GLY A 6 33.33 -7.19 6.23
CA GLY A 6 33.60 -7.43 4.80
C GLY A 6 32.83 -8.61 4.19
N ALA A 7 32.12 -9.39 5.02
CA ALA A 7 31.19 -10.42 4.60
C ALA A 7 29.91 -9.85 3.97
N ALA A 8 29.42 -8.67 4.39
CA ALA A 8 28.21 -8.06 3.85
C ALA A 8 28.38 -7.63 2.39
N HIS A 9 29.56 -7.16 2.01
CA HIS A 9 29.92 -6.73 0.65
C HIS A 9 30.00 -7.88 -0.37
N ARG A 10 29.98 -9.16 0.08
CA ARG A 10 29.88 -10.31 -0.83
C ARG A 10 28.51 -10.40 -1.51
N TYR A 11 27.49 -9.81 -0.94
CA TYR A 11 26.10 -9.90 -1.40
C TYR A 11 25.59 -8.63 -2.06
N TYR A 12 26.34 -7.52 -1.93
CA TYR A 12 26.02 -6.24 -2.55
C TYR A 12 27.27 -5.53 -3.01
N SER A 13 27.41 -5.36 -4.30
CA SER A 13 28.60 -4.76 -4.93
C SER A 13 28.40 -3.28 -5.23
N ILE A 14 29.51 -2.55 -5.42
CA ILE A 14 29.52 -1.17 -5.90
C ILE A 14 28.79 -1.05 -7.24
N ALA A 15 28.93 -2.02 -8.14
CA ALA A 15 28.23 -2.03 -9.43
C ALA A 15 26.70 -2.13 -9.27
N GLN A 16 26.21 -2.97 -8.35
CA GLN A 16 24.77 -3.05 -8.04
C GLN A 16 24.26 -1.75 -7.41
N HIS A 17 25.07 -1.12 -6.56
CA HIS A 17 24.74 0.18 -5.95
C HIS A 17 24.59 1.27 -7.00
N ALA A 18 25.57 1.37 -7.91
CA ALA A 18 25.52 2.31 -9.03
C ALA A 18 24.30 2.05 -9.95
N GLN A 19 24.01 0.78 -10.27
CA GLN A 19 22.84 0.43 -11.08
C GLN A 19 21.51 0.82 -10.39
N ARG A 20 21.41 0.65 -9.08
CA ARG A 20 20.22 1.09 -8.33
C ARG A 20 20.13 2.61 -8.27
N TYR A 21 21.27 3.31 -8.19
CA TYR A 21 21.33 4.77 -8.24
C TYR A 21 20.68 5.35 -9.50
N GLU A 22 20.86 4.71 -10.65
CA GLU A 22 20.27 5.18 -11.92
C GLU A 22 18.75 5.40 -11.81
N ARG A 23 18.06 4.63 -10.95
CA ARG A 23 16.60 4.74 -10.71
C ARG A 23 16.22 5.92 -9.83
N VAL A 24 17.13 6.40 -9.01
CA VAL A 24 16.88 7.47 -8.03
C VAL A 24 17.68 8.75 -8.32
N ALA A 25 18.51 8.75 -9.35
CA ALA A 25 19.42 9.87 -9.67
C ALA A 25 18.72 11.21 -9.90
N ARG A 26 17.43 11.20 -10.28
CA ARG A 26 16.61 12.42 -10.42
C ARG A 26 16.00 12.89 -9.09
N LEU A 27 16.05 12.06 -8.06
CA LEU A 27 15.38 12.28 -6.78
C LEU A 27 16.36 12.59 -5.65
N MET A 28 17.57 12.03 -5.74
CA MET A 28 18.53 12.02 -4.66
C MET A 28 19.94 12.26 -5.22
N PRO A 29 20.76 13.17 -4.61
CA PRO A 29 22.16 13.34 -4.98
C PRO A 29 22.97 12.06 -4.76
N ALA A 30 24.02 11.83 -5.60
CA ALA A 30 24.87 10.63 -5.49
C ALA A 30 25.48 10.47 -4.09
N ALA A 31 25.95 11.57 -3.48
CA ALA A 31 26.54 11.52 -2.15
C ALA A 31 25.55 11.05 -1.05
N GLU A 32 24.27 11.38 -1.20
CA GLU A 32 23.20 10.91 -0.28
C GLU A 32 22.93 9.43 -0.51
N TRP A 33 22.85 8.99 -1.77
CA TRP A 33 22.71 7.59 -2.10
C TRP A 33 23.88 6.75 -1.61
N ASP A 34 25.11 7.22 -1.82
CA ASP A 34 26.33 6.52 -1.41
C ASP A 34 26.43 6.36 0.11
N ALA A 35 25.84 7.29 0.88
CA ALA A 35 25.76 7.17 2.33
C ALA A 35 24.93 5.96 2.80
N HIS A 36 24.07 5.40 1.96
CA HIS A 36 23.28 4.21 2.24
C HIS A 36 24.01 2.88 1.91
N PHE A 37 25.16 2.92 1.21
CA PHE A 37 25.81 1.72 0.68
C PHE A 37 26.03 0.62 1.72
N ASP A 38 26.68 0.93 2.83
CA ASP A 38 27.00 -0.07 3.88
C ASP A 38 25.73 -0.66 4.51
N LEU A 39 24.70 0.17 4.70
CA LEU A 39 23.46 -0.26 5.31
C LEU A 39 22.63 -1.12 4.35
N VAL A 40 22.58 -0.78 3.07
CA VAL A 40 21.96 -1.62 2.03
C VAL A 40 22.69 -2.96 1.93
N ALA A 41 24.03 -2.96 1.94
CA ALA A 41 24.82 -4.18 1.91
C ALA A 41 24.54 -5.08 3.13
N ALA A 42 24.42 -4.48 4.31
CA ALA A 42 24.06 -5.22 5.53
C ALA A 42 22.66 -5.83 5.46
N VAL A 43 21.67 -5.07 4.95
CA VAL A 43 20.29 -5.58 4.73
C VAL A 43 20.30 -6.74 3.75
N GLU A 44 20.99 -6.63 2.61
CA GLU A 44 21.08 -7.71 1.60
C GLU A 44 21.74 -8.98 2.16
N ALA A 45 22.74 -8.84 3.04
CA ALA A 45 23.35 -9.98 3.73
C ALA A 45 22.36 -10.66 4.70
N LEU A 46 21.64 -9.87 5.51
CA LEU A 46 20.65 -10.38 6.46
C LEU A 46 19.44 -11.02 5.73
N LYS A 47 19.01 -10.48 4.59
CA LYS A 47 17.95 -11.10 3.78
C LYS A 47 18.31 -12.53 3.40
N ARG A 48 19.55 -12.77 2.98
CA ARG A 48 20.02 -14.12 2.62
C ARG A 48 20.17 -15.02 3.86
N GLU A 49 20.79 -14.50 4.92
CA GLU A 49 20.99 -15.24 6.16
C GLU A 49 19.68 -15.70 6.81
N ARG A 50 18.65 -14.85 6.75
CA ARG A 50 17.35 -15.08 7.37
C ARG A 50 16.32 -15.70 6.43
N SER A 51 16.68 -16.02 5.17
CA SER A 51 15.70 -16.40 4.15
C SER A 51 14.54 -15.38 4.09
N ALA A 52 14.89 -14.09 4.01
CA ALA A 52 13.93 -12.99 4.12
C ALA A 52 13.64 -12.33 2.77
N VAL A 53 12.38 -11.87 2.63
CA VAL A 53 11.92 -11.04 1.53
C VAL A 53 11.44 -9.69 2.07
N VAL A 54 11.75 -8.61 1.35
CA VAL A 54 11.30 -7.25 1.66
C VAL A 54 10.20 -6.85 0.67
N LEU A 55 9.02 -6.58 1.18
CA LEU A 55 7.86 -6.11 0.43
C LEU A 55 7.65 -4.62 0.73
N ALA A 56 7.67 -3.74 -0.28
CA ALA A 56 7.54 -2.30 -0.11
C ALA A 56 6.31 -1.75 -0.83
N HIS A 57 5.52 -0.96 -0.11
CA HIS A 57 4.40 -0.24 -0.70
C HIS A 57 4.87 0.90 -1.60
N ASN A 58 4.08 1.26 -2.61
CA ASN A 58 4.37 2.35 -3.56
C ASN A 58 4.62 3.72 -2.90
N TYR A 59 4.19 3.91 -1.63
CA TYR A 59 4.39 5.13 -0.85
C TYR A 59 5.64 5.11 0.04
N GLN A 60 6.52 4.14 -0.15
CA GLN A 60 7.76 4.09 0.62
C GLN A 60 8.84 5.03 0.07
N ARG A 61 9.79 5.38 0.94
CA ARG A 61 10.95 6.19 0.58
C ARG A 61 11.75 5.54 -0.54
N PRO A 62 12.39 6.32 -1.43
CA PRO A 62 13.16 5.78 -2.55
C PRO A 62 14.26 4.80 -2.16
N GLU A 63 14.95 5.03 -1.03
CA GLU A 63 16.01 4.14 -0.53
C GLU A 63 15.50 2.78 -0.07
N LEU A 64 14.22 2.68 0.31
CA LEU A 64 13.57 1.40 0.59
C LEU A 64 13.06 0.75 -0.71
N PHE A 65 12.33 1.53 -1.51
CA PHE A 65 11.68 1.06 -2.73
C PHE A 65 12.69 0.56 -3.77
N HIS A 66 13.73 1.34 -4.04
CA HIS A 66 14.76 1.03 -5.03
C HIS A 66 16.00 0.35 -4.43
N GLY A 67 16.24 0.57 -3.12
CA GLY A 67 17.45 0.12 -2.44
C GLY A 67 17.42 -1.31 -1.95
N ILE A 68 16.32 -1.76 -1.34
CA ILE A 68 16.27 -3.05 -0.64
C ILE A 68 15.03 -3.91 -0.94
N ALA A 69 13.97 -3.34 -1.52
CA ALA A 69 12.75 -4.09 -1.79
C ALA A 69 12.97 -5.17 -2.85
N ASP A 70 12.41 -6.35 -2.61
CA ASP A 70 12.34 -7.45 -3.58
C ASP A 70 11.09 -7.33 -4.44
N PHE A 71 10.00 -6.85 -3.86
CA PHE A 71 8.74 -6.58 -4.55
C PHE A 71 8.17 -5.25 -4.09
N CYS A 72 7.68 -4.47 -5.05
CA CYS A 72 7.01 -3.21 -4.82
C CYS A 72 5.61 -3.27 -5.43
N GLY A 73 4.63 -2.59 -4.81
CA GLY A 73 3.29 -2.58 -5.35
C GLY A 73 2.25 -1.96 -4.42
N ASP A 74 0.98 -2.12 -4.79
CA ASP A 74 -0.14 -1.78 -3.94
C ASP A 74 -0.41 -2.87 -2.88
N SER A 75 -1.37 -2.60 -1.99
CA SER A 75 -1.72 -3.53 -0.90
C SER A 75 -2.16 -4.92 -1.40
N LEU A 76 -2.81 -5.01 -2.56
CA LEU A 76 -3.28 -6.28 -3.12
C LEU A 76 -2.10 -7.09 -3.69
N GLU A 77 -1.19 -6.43 -4.40
CA GLU A 77 0.02 -7.05 -4.94
C GLU A 77 0.92 -7.56 -3.81
N LEU A 78 1.18 -6.74 -2.78
CA LEU A 78 1.96 -7.16 -1.62
C LEU A 78 1.31 -8.33 -0.87
N ALA A 79 -0.03 -8.33 -0.72
CA ALA A 79 -0.76 -9.44 -0.12
C ALA A 79 -0.59 -10.75 -0.92
N ARG A 80 -0.64 -10.69 -2.25
CA ARG A 80 -0.40 -11.85 -3.14
C ARG A 80 1.04 -12.36 -3.02
N HIS A 81 2.02 -11.46 -2.99
CA HIS A 81 3.42 -11.82 -2.81
C HIS A 81 3.66 -12.48 -1.44
N ALA A 82 3.07 -11.93 -0.38
CA ALA A 82 3.15 -12.53 0.95
C ALA A 82 2.57 -13.96 0.98
N ALA A 83 1.39 -14.15 0.37
CA ALA A 83 0.72 -15.45 0.29
C ALA A 83 1.53 -16.50 -0.49
N GLY A 84 2.22 -16.10 -1.54
CA GLY A 84 3.02 -16.97 -2.41
C GLY A 84 4.50 -17.08 -2.01
N SER A 85 4.94 -16.38 -0.97
CA SER A 85 6.35 -16.34 -0.60
C SER A 85 6.88 -17.68 -0.06
N THR A 86 8.05 -18.08 -0.53
CA THR A 86 8.80 -19.22 0.01
C THR A 86 9.78 -18.81 1.11
N ALA A 87 10.00 -17.52 1.33
CA ALA A 87 10.87 -16.98 2.37
C ALA A 87 10.34 -17.34 3.77
N ASP A 88 11.23 -17.46 4.75
CA ASP A 88 10.87 -17.72 6.16
C ASP A 88 10.47 -16.43 6.90
N VAL A 89 11.02 -15.31 6.46
CA VAL A 89 10.81 -13.99 7.02
C VAL A 89 10.28 -13.04 5.94
N ILE A 90 9.24 -12.30 6.26
CA ILE A 90 8.69 -11.23 5.42
C ILE A 90 8.87 -9.91 6.16
N VAL A 91 9.64 -8.98 5.60
CA VAL A 91 9.70 -7.61 6.10
C VAL A 91 8.72 -6.76 5.30
N LEU A 92 7.75 -6.16 5.98
CA LEU A 92 6.82 -5.26 5.33
C LEU A 92 7.25 -3.80 5.52
N CYS A 93 7.69 -3.17 4.45
CA CYS A 93 7.87 -1.72 4.36
C CYS A 93 6.53 -1.10 3.95
N GLY A 94 5.72 -0.80 4.95
CA GLY A 94 4.36 -0.29 4.85
C GLY A 94 3.80 0.01 6.23
N VAL A 95 2.50 -0.16 6.42
CA VAL A 95 1.81 0.12 7.68
C VAL A 95 1.20 -1.15 8.30
N ARG A 96 0.79 -1.05 9.57
CA ARG A 96 0.41 -2.18 10.41
C ARG A 96 -0.64 -3.10 9.77
N PHE A 97 -1.73 -2.57 9.23
CA PHE A 97 -2.78 -3.41 8.62
C PHE A 97 -2.28 -4.23 7.43
N MET A 98 -1.26 -3.74 6.69
CA MET A 98 -0.63 -4.49 5.60
C MET A 98 0.19 -5.66 6.15
N ALA A 99 0.95 -5.44 7.23
CA ALA A 99 1.71 -6.49 7.89
C ALA A 99 0.79 -7.53 8.56
N GLU A 100 -0.33 -7.10 9.16
CA GLU A 100 -1.37 -8.01 9.63
C GLU A 100 -1.98 -8.83 8.48
N THR A 101 -2.24 -8.22 7.33
CA THR A 101 -2.74 -8.92 6.14
C THR A 101 -1.74 -9.96 5.64
N ALA A 102 -0.44 -9.62 5.60
CA ALA A 102 0.62 -10.56 5.25
C ALA A 102 0.68 -11.74 6.24
N LYS A 103 0.59 -11.46 7.55
CA LYS A 103 0.57 -12.51 8.60
C LYS A 103 -0.65 -13.41 8.51
N LEU A 104 -1.83 -12.87 8.18
CA LEU A 104 -3.05 -13.66 7.96
C LEU A 104 -2.90 -14.65 6.79
N LEU A 105 -2.21 -14.24 5.73
CA LEU A 105 -2.02 -15.05 4.52
C LEU A 105 -0.82 -16.01 4.62
N ALA A 106 0.18 -15.64 5.41
CA ALA A 106 1.38 -16.45 5.65
C ALA A 106 1.58 -16.72 7.15
N PRO A 107 0.68 -17.45 7.82
CA PRO A 107 0.65 -17.59 9.27
C PRO A 107 1.88 -18.28 9.86
N SER A 108 2.52 -19.15 9.12
CA SER A 108 3.75 -19.85 9.54
C SER A 108 5.01 -19.00 9.40
N LYS A 109 4.95 -17.85 8.69
CA LYS A 109 6.10 -16.99 8.46
C LYS A 109 6.27 -15.96 9.58
N THR A 110 7.50 -15.54 9.82
CA THR A 110 7.78 -14.37 10.65
C THR A 110 7.52 -13.12 9.81
N VAL A 111 6.52 -12.31 10.19
CA VAL A 111 6.23 -11.05 9.50
C VAL A 111 6.71 -9.90 10.38
N LEU A 112 7.67 -9.14 9.87
CA LEU A 112 8.28 -8.01 10.57
C LEU A 112 7.67 -6.70 10.07
N LEU A 113 7.36 -5.80 11.01
CA LEU A 113 7.03 -4.41 10.75
C LEU A 113 8.07 -3.54 11.45
N PRO A 114 9.00 -2.89 10.73
CA PRO A 114 10.17 -2.22 11.31
C PRO A 114 9.85 -1.13 12.35
N ASP A 115 8.67 -0.50 12.27
CA ASP A 115 8.15 0.41 13.29
C ASP A 115 6.68 0.08 13.59
N THR A 116 6.39 -0.35 14.81
CA THR A 116 5.01 -0.71 15.23
C THR A 116 4.05 0.47 15.33
N ALA A 117 4.57 1.70 15.37
CA ALA A 117 3.77 2.92 15.33
C ALA A 117 3.44 3.38 13.89
N ALA A 118 3.87 2.63 12.86
CA ALA A 118 3.42 2.81 11.49
C ALA A 118 1.96 2.37 11.36
N GLY A 119 1.03 3.22 11.81
CA GLY A 119 -0.42 3.03 11.84
C GLY A 119 -1.11 3.50 10.54
N CYS A 120 -2.40 3.81 10.65
CA CYS A 120 -3.19 4.39 9.55
C CYS A 120 -4.42 5.08 10.13
N SER A 121 -4.60 6.37 9.87
CA SER A 121 -5.76 7.14 10.35
C SER A 121 -7.09 6.50 9.94
N LEU A 122 -7.15 5.96 8.74
CA LEU A 122 -8.33 5.28 8.24
C LEU A 122 -8.60 3.96 8.99
N ALA A 123 -7.56 3.17 9.28
CA ALA A 123 -7.70 1.94 10.04
C ALA A 123 -8.14 2.21 11.50
N ASP A 124 -7.73 3.35 12.04
CA ASP A 124 -8.06 3.77 13.42
C ASP A 124 -9.46 4.41 13.54
N SER A 125 -10.12 4.71 12.40
CA SER A 125 -11.45 5.34 12.36
C SER A 125 -12.61 4.39 12.72
N ILE A 126 -12.36 3.08 12.81
CA ILE A 126 -13.39 2.07 13.05
C ILE A 126 -12.89 0.94 13.96
N ALA A 127 -13.75 0.50 14.87
CA ALA A 127 -13.52 -0.62 15.76
C ALA A 127 -14.42 -1.84 15.42
N PRO A 128 -14.11 -3.06 15.91
CA PRO A 128 -14.96 -4.24 15.71
C PRO A 128 -16.39 -4.04 16.21
N GLU A 129 -16.58 -3.30 17.30
CA GLU A 129 -17.89 -2.96 17.90
C GLU A 129 -18.77 -2.17 16.94
N ASP A 130 -18.18 -1.29 16.15
CA ASP A 130 -18.88 -0.48 15.16
C ASP A 130 -19.43 -1.38 14.05
N VAL A 131 -18.64 -2.34 13.57
CA VAL A 131 -19.07 -3.33 12.58
C VAL A 131 -20.22 -4.16 13.12
N ARG A 132 -20.11 -4.65 14.37
CA ARG A 132 -21.21 -5.39 15.03
C ARG A 132 -22.48 -4.54 15.16
N THR A 133 -22.32 -3.24 15.41
CA THR A 133 -23.45 -2.30 15.48
C THR A 133 -24.09 -2.09 14.12
N LEU A 134 -23.31 -1.93 13.06
CA LEU A 134 -23.82 -1.86 11.69
C LEU A 134 -24.56 -3.12 11.28
N ARG A 135 -24.05 -4.30 11.63
CA ARG A 135 -24.74 -5.59 11.37
C ARG A 135 -26.08 -5.69 12.08
N ARG A 136 -26.19 -5.19 13.32
CA ARG A 136 -27.49 -5.16 14.04
C ARG A 136 -28.48 -4.19 13.40
N ARG A 137 -28.01 -3.05 12.87
CA ARG A 137 -28.88 -2.07 12.20
C ARG A 137 -29.31 -2.51 10.80
N HIS A 138 -28.53 -3.37 10.16
CA HIS A 138 -28.76 -3.84 8.80
C HIS A 138 -28.66 -5.38 8.73
N PRO A 139 -29.61 -6.11 9.34
CA PRO A 139 -29.55 -7.56 9.41
C PRO A 139 -29.56 -8.20 8.02
N GLY A 140 -28.65 -9.16 7.80
CA GLY A 140 -28.52 -9.88 6.52
C GLY A 140 -27.77 -9.14 5.41
N VAL A 141 -27.38 -7.89 5.63
CA VAL A 141 -26.57 -7.14 4.65
C VAL A 141 -25.09 -7.50 4.82
N PRO A 142 -24.38 -7.95 3.75
CA PRO A 142 -22.96 -8.25 3.82
C PRO A 142 -22.10 -7.03 4.16
N VAL A 143 -21.00 -7.27 4.88
CA VAL A 143 -20.02 -6.24 5.22
C VAL A 143 -18.73 -6.46 4.43
N VAL A 144 -18.35 -5.50 3.63
CA VAL A 144 -17.08 -5.42 2.93
C VAL A 144 -16.20 -4.41 3.65
N CYS A 145 -15.01 -4.81 4.06
CA CYS A 145 -14.04 -3.87 4.59
C CYS A 145 -12.93 -3.59 3.57
N TYR A 146 -12.59 -2.32 3.43
CA TYR A 146 -11.36 -1.93 2.79
C TYR A 146 -10.18 -2.47 3.59
N VAL A 147 -9.10 -2.87 2.92
CA VAL A 147 -7.92 -3.50 3.56
C VAL A 147 -7.29 -2.63 4.64
N ASN A 148 -7.52 -1.30 4.58
CA ASN A 148 -7.08 -0.31 5.57
C ASN A 148 -7.91 -0.39 6.87
N THR A 149 -7.92 -1.56 7.48
CA THR A 149 -8.57 -1.88 8.75
C THR A 149 -7.72 -2.87 9.54
N SER A 150 -7.89 -2.94 10.86
CA SER A 150 -7.21 -3.93 11.69
C SER A 150 -7.67 -5.37 11.40
N ALA A 151 -6.86 -6.36 11.78
CA ALA A 151 -7.27 -7.77 11.73
C ALA A 151 -8.56 -8.03 12.55
N ALA A 152 -8.73 -7.32 13.66
CA ALA A 152 -9.92 -7.43 14.50
C ALA A 152 -11.18 -6.93 13.76
N VAL A 153 -11.10 -5.82 13.04
CA VAL A 153 -12.21 -5.34 12.19
C VAL A 153 -12.48 -6.30 11.05
N LYS A 154 -11.43 -6.79 10.37
CA LYS A 154 -11.54 -7.78 9.29
C LYS A 154 -12.26 -9.05 9.74
N SER A 155 -12.08 -9.48 10.99
CA SER A 155 -12.71 -10.69 11.54
C SER A 155 -14.25 -10.59 11.63
N GLU A 156 -14.78 -9.38 11.71
CA GLU A 156 -16.21 -9.08 11.74
C GLU A 156 -16.80 -8.86 10.33
N CYS A 157 -16.00 -8.93 9.27
CA CYS A 157 -16.42 -8.66 7.90
C CYS A 157 -16.54 -9.93 7.05
N ASP A 158 -17.35 -9.86 5.99
CA ASP A 158 -17.60 -11.00 5.09
C ASP A 158 -16.56 -11.08 3.98
N ALA A 159 -15.97 -9.94 3.60
CA ALA A 159 -14.86 -9.86 2.66
C ALA A 159 -14.04 -8.60 2.92
N CYS A 160 -12.74 -8.66 2.54
CA CYS A 160 -11.92 -7.48 2.33
C CYS A 160 -11.95 -7.06 0.86
N CYS A 161 -11.56 -5.82 0.59
CA CYS A 161 -11.22 -5.33 -0.74
C CYS A 161 -10.02 -4.38 -0.68
N THR A 162 -9.46 -4.06 -1.83
CA THR A 162 -8.57 -2.91 -2.04
C THR A 162 -9.21 -1.95 -3.03
N SER A 163 -8.63 -0.76 -3.23
CA SER A 163 -9.08 0.17 -4.28
C SER A 163 -9.02 -0.46 -5.68
N SER A 164 -8.18 -1.49 -5.87
CA SER A 164 -8.04 -2.18 -7.16
C SER A 164 -9.23 -3.11 -7.49
N ASN A 165 -9.96 -3.61 -6.48
CA ASN A 165 -11.00 -4.63 -6.70
C ASN A 165 -12.31 -4.40 -5.91
N ALA A 166 -12.48 -3.23 -5.29
CA ALA A 166 -13.61 -2.94 -4.41
C ALA A 166 -14.96 -3.17 -5.09
N GLN A 167 -15.15 -2.67 -6.32
CA GLN A 167 -16.38 -2.88 -7.10
C GLN A 167 -16.66 -4.38 -7.31
N LEU A 168 -15.65 -5.13 -7.77
CA LEU A 168 -15.79 -6.58 -8.03
C LEU A 168 -16.17 -7.35 -6.77
N VAL A 169 -15.57 -6.99 -5.61
CA VAL A 169 -15.88 -7.63 -4.33
C VAL A 169 -17.32 -7.32 -3.91
N VAL A 170 -17.76 -6.06 -4.01
CA VAL A 170 -19.14 -5.66 -3.70
C VAL A 170 -20.14 -6.41 -4.57
N GLU A 171 -19.93 -6.45 -5.88
CA GLU A 171 -20.81 -7.12 -6.83
C GLU A 171 -20.83 -8.64 -6.68
N SER A 172 -19.74 -9.23 -6.15
CA SER A 172 -19.61 -10.69 -5.95
C SER A 172 -20.61 -11.27 -4.94
N PHE A 173 -21.26 -10.44 -4.13
CA PHE A 173 -22.29 -10.88 -3.19
C PHE A 173 -23.64 -11.12 -3.85
N GLY A 174 -23.94 -10.49 -4.98
CA GLY A 174 -25.23 -10.60 -5.65
C GLY A 174 -26.40 -10.08 -4.81
N THR A 175 -26.15 -9.18 -3.85
CA THR A 175 -27.14 -8.60 -2.94
C THR A 175 -27.51 -7.18 -3.34
N PRO A 176 -28.73 -6.70 -3.01
CA PRO A 176 -29.15 -5.34 -3.39
C PRO A 176 -28.42 -4.24 -2.60
N ALA A 177 -27.77 -4.58 -1.49
CA ALA A 177 -27.02 -3.67 -0.65
C ALA A 177 -25.82 -4.32 0.00
N VAL A 178 -24.78 -3.53 0.28
CA VAL A 178 -23.56 -3.92 1.00
C VAL A 178 -23.20 -2.80 1.98
N ILE A 179 -22.76 -3.16 3.18
CA ILE A 179 -22.12 -2.23 4.12
C ILE A 179 -20.65 -2.15 3.72
N PHE A 180 -20.14 -0.93 3.50
CA PHE A 180 -18.75 -0.68 3.11
C PHE A 180 -18.03 0.16 4.17
N VAL A 181 -16.96 -0.37 4.72
CA VAL A 181 -16.17 0.27 5.78
C VAL A 181 -14.67 0.25 5.43
N PRO A 182 -13.82 1.17 5.92
CA PRO A 182 -14.17 2.36 6.68
C PRO A 182 -14.20 3.63 5.82
N ASP A 183 -13.78 3.60 4.54
CA ASP A 183 -13.53 4.77 3.69
C ASP A 183 -14.81 5.26 2.98
N GLU A 184 -15.24 6.49 3.32
CA GLU A 184 -16.41 7.11 2.72
C GLU A 184 -16.21 7.45 1.25
N TYR A 185 -15.04 7.95 0.88
CA TYR A 185 -14.77 8.39 -0.49
C TYR A 185 -14.63 7.23 -1.46
N LEU A 186 -13.92 6.16 -1.05
CA LEU A 186 -13.88 4.92 -1.82
C LEU A 186 -15.27 4.28 -1.93
N ALA A 187 -16.05 4.29 -0.85
CA ALA A 187 -17.44 3.81 -0.87
C ALA A 187 -18.30 4.59 -1.87
N ALA A 188 -18.18 5.92 -1.90
CA ALA A 188 -18.87 6.79 -2.85
C ALA A 188 -18.41 6.55 -4.29
N HIS A 189 -17.10 6.31 -4.49
CA HIS A 189 -16.55 5.92 -5.80
C HIS A 189 -17.17 4.62 -6.29
N VAL A 190 -17.19 3.58 -5.45
CA VAL A 190 -17.81 2.28 -5.79
C VAL A 190 -19.30 2.46 -6.08
N ALA A 191 -20.02 3.21 -5.25
CA ALA A 191 -21.46 3.47 -5.43
C ALA A 191 -21.79 4.13 -6.79
N ALA A 192 -20.88 4.95 -7.32
CA ALA A 192 -21.04 5.58 -8.64
C ALA A 192 -20.84 4.61 -9.83
N HIS A 193 -20.27 3.41 -9.58
CA HIS A 193 -19.91 2.45 -10.63
C HIS A 193 -20.63 1.08 -10.47
N THR A 194 -21.58 0.96 -9.54
CA THR A 194 -22.36 -0.26 -9.32
C THR A 194 -23.83 0.06 -9.08
N ASN A 195 -24.71 -0.93 -9.32
CA ASN A 195 -26.13 -0.85 -8.96
C ASN A 195 -26.42 -1.31 -7.50
N VAL A 196 -25.39 -1.78 -6.78
CA VAL A 196 -25.51 -2.19 -5.38
C VAL A 196 -25.57 -0.95 -4.49
N ARG A 197 -26.57 -0.88 -3.61
CA ARG A 197 -26.66 0.20 -2.63
C ARG A 197 -25.53 0.08 -1.60
N ILE A 198 -24.69 1.09 -1.48
CA ILE A 198 -23.60 1.15 -0.52
C ILE A 198 -24.05 1.86 0.75
N ILE A 199 -23.89 1.21 1.90
CA ILE A 199 -24.07 1.77 3.24
C ILE A 199 -22.67 2.04 3.77
N SER A 200 -22.20 3.28 3.73
CA SER A 200 -20.83 3.65 4.07
C SER A 200 -20.64 4.00 5.54
N TRP A 201 -19.41 3.84 6.01
CA TRP A 201 -18.85 4.44 7.21
C TRP A 201 -18.24 5.80 6.86
N GLN A 202 -18.05 6.70 7.85
CA GLN A 202 -17.51 8.04 7.63
C GLN A 202 -16.05 8.17 8.06
N GLY A 203 -15.20 7.27 7.61
CA GLY A 203 -13.76 7.33 7.80
C GLY A 203 -13.06 7.92 6.59
N HIS A 204 -11.95 8.64 6.82
CA HIS A 204 -11.17 9.31 5.78
C HIS A 204 -9.68 9.07 5.96
N CYS A 205 -8.94 9.09 4.84
CA CYS A 205 -7.49 9.08 4.86
C CYS A 205 -6.96 10.51 5.05
N GLU A 206 -6.24 10.76 6.15
CA GLU A 206 -5.68 12.09 6.48
C GLU A 206 -4.76 12.68 5.40
N VAL A 207 -4.22 11.86 4.50
CA VAL A 207 -3.35 12.29 3.40
C VAL A 207 -4.17 12.73 2.20
N HIS A 208 -5.12 11.88 1.78
CA HIS A 208 -5.93 12.14 0.59
C HIS A 208 -7.00 13.20 0.81
N GLU A 209 -7.50 13.32 2.05
CA GLU A 209 -8.50 14.35 2.43
C GLU A 209 -7.97 15.79 2.32
N ARG A 210 -6.64 15.99 2.34
CA ARG A 210 -6.02 17.32 2.23
C ARG A 210 -6.08 17.92 0.82
N PHE A 211 -6.33 17.14 -0.19
CA PHE A 211 -6.48 17.65 -1.55
C PHE A 211 -7.88 18.23 -1.77
N THR A 212 -7.98 19.32 -2.50
CA THR A 212 -9.24 19.94 -2.89
C THR A 212 -9.42 19.95 -4.42
N GLY A 213 -10.67 19.79 -4.87
CA GLY A 213 -10.94 19.82 -6.30
C GLY A 213 -10.65 21.20 -6.94
N GLN A 214 -10.67 22.27 -6.15
CA GLN A 214 -10.28 23.61 -6.63
C GLN A 214 -8.78 23.64 -6.96
N GLU A 215 -7.92 23.25 -6.03
CA GLU A 215 -6.46 23.22 -6.24
C GLU A 215 -6.10 22.32 -7.44
N VAL A 216 -6.73 21.14 -7.53
CA VAL A 216 -6.50 20.21 -8.66
C VAL A 216 -6.85 20.86 -10.01
N ARG A 217 -7.97 21.57 -10.11
CA ARG A 217 -8.35 22.31 -11.33
C ARG A 217 -7.37 23.42 -11.66
N GLU A 218 -6.99 24.23 -10.66
CA GLU A 218 -6.03 25.32 -10.83
C GLU A 218 -4.68 24.82 -11.35
N TYR A 219 -4.13 23.76 -10.75
CA TYR A 219 -2.88 23.13 -11.19
C TYR A 219 -3.00 22.54 -12.60
N ARG A 220 -4.08 21.84 -12.89
CA ARG A 220 -4.34 21.26 -14.22
C ARG A 220 -4.38 22.36 -15.30
N ASP A 221 -5.13 23.42 -15.05
CA ASP A 221 -5.34 24.51 -16.04
C ASP A 221 -4.02 25.28 -16.30
N GLN A 222 -3.16 25.43 -15.29
CA GLN A 222 -1.85 26.07 -15.42
C GLN A 222 -0.81 25.20 -16.11
N SER A 223 -0.87 23.89 -15.92
CA SER A 223 0.18 22.97 -16.36
C SER A 223 -0.17 22.13 -17.58
N ASN A 224 -1.46 22.03 -17.92
CA ASN A 224 -2.00 21.10 -18.92
C ASN A 224 -1.58 19.64 -18.64
N ALA A 225 -1.51 19.25 -17.35
CA ALA A 225 -1.15 17.91 -16.94
C ALA A 225 -2.35 16.97 -16.96
N TYR A 226 -2.10 15.70 -17.28
CA TYR A 226 -3.07 14.63 -17.11
C TYR A 226 -3.16 14.25 -15.62
N VAL A 227 -4.34 14.39 -15.04
CA VAL A 227 -4.57 14.22 -13.61
C VAL A 227 -5.09 12.83 -13.29
N LEU A 228 -4.38 12.11 -12.43
CA LEU A 228 -4.78 10.81 -11.90
C LEU A 228 -4.98 10.93 -10.39
N ALA A 229 -6.15 10.57 -9.87
CA ALA A 229 -6.47 10.66 -8.45
C ALA A 229 -6.75 9.29 -7.82
N HIS A 230 -6.36 9.12 -6.56
CA HIS A 230 -6.73 7.94 -5.79
C HIS A 230 -8.20 8.03 -5.34
N PRO A 231 -8.97 6.92 -5.32
CA PRO A 231 -10.38 6.95 -4.92
C PRO A 231 -10.62 7.25 -3.43
N GLU A 232 -9.57 7.29 -2.59
CA GLU A 232 -9.62 7.82 -1.23
C GLU A 232 -9.65 9.36 -1.18
N CYS A 233 -9.50 10.05 -2.32
CA CYS A 233 -9.63 11.50 -2.38
C CYS A 233 -11.10 11.95 -2.28
N PRO A 234 -11.36 13.17 -1.76
CA PRO A 234 -12.67 13.77 -1.76
C PRO A 234 -13.34 13.76 -3.14
N ARG A 235 -14.68 13.75 -3.18
CA ARG A 235 -15.41 13.59 -4.43
C ARG A 235 -15.16 14.73 -5.42
N ASP A 236 -14.97 15.96 -4.98
CA ASP A 236 -14.65 17.10 -5.81
C ASP A 236 -13.27 16.98 -6.49
N VAL A 237 -12.31 16.32 -5.82
CA VAL A 237 -11.00 15.94 -6.39
C VAL A 237 -11.19 14.85 -7.46
N GLN A 238 -11.98 13.80 -7.15
CA GLN A 238 -12.25 12.72 -8.09
C GLN A 238 -12.93 13.26 -9.38
N ILE A 239 -13.85 14.22 -9.25
CA ILE A 239 -14.51 14.89 -10.39
C ILE A 239 -13.53 15.76 -11.19
N ALA A 240 -12.55 16.37 -10.54
CA ALA A 240 -11.54 17.21 -11.18
C ALA A 240 -10.46 16.41 -11.93
N ALA A 241 -10.32 15.11 -11.64
CA ALA A 241 -9.32 14.22 -12.22
C ALA A 241 -9.76 13.67 -13.60
N ASP A 242 -8.80 13.41 -14.48
CA ASP A 242 -9.02 12.73 -15.76
C ASP A 242 -9.14 11.21 -15.60
N PHE A 243 -8.59 10.68 -14.51
CA PHE A 243 -8.67 9.26 -14.16
C PHE A 243 -8.71 9.08 -12.64
N VAL A 244 -9.56 8.17 -12.18
CA VAL A 244 -9.61 7.76 -10.76
C VAL A 244 -9.36 6.27 -10.67
N GLY A 245 -8.40 5.86 -9.84
CA GLY A 245 -8.06 4.45 -9.67
C GLY A 245 -6.99 4.19 -8.62
N SER A 246 -6.74 2.92 -8.32
CA SER A 246 -5.65 2.49 -7.42
C SER A 246 -4.27 2.87 -7.96
N THR A 247 -3.24 2.79 -7.13
CA THR A 247 -1.86 3.08 -7.56
C THR A 247 -1.43 2.21 -8.74
N SER A 248 -1.73 0.91 -8.74
CA SER A 248 -1.45 0.03 -9.87
C SER A 248 -2.26 0.39 -11.12
N ALA A 249 -3.52 0.80 -10.96
CA ALA A 249 -4.34 1.27 -12.09
C ALA A 249 -3.83 2.59 -12.69
N MET A 250 -3.30 3.50 -11.85
CA MET A 250 -2.64 4.73 -12.30
C MET A 250 -1.38 4.40 -13.13
N ILE A 251 -0.53 3.49 -12.65
CA ILE A 251 0.68 3.04 -13.37
C ILE A 251 0.29 2.46 -14.73
N ALA A 252 -0.66 1.52 -14.77
CA ALA A 252 -1.15 0.94 -16.01
C ALA A 252 -1.79 1.97 -16.96
N LYS A 253 -2.40 3.02 -16.42
CA LYS A 253 -2.95 4.13 -17.22
C LYS A 253 -1.83 4.96 -17.83
N LEU A 254 -0.77 5.30 -17.07
CA LEU A 254 0.39 6.01 -17.57
C LEU A 254 1.15 5.21 -18.64
N GLU A 255 1.31 3.91 -18.47
CA GLU A 255 1.91 3.02 -19.47
C GLU A 255 1.20 3.07 -20.82
N ARG A 256 -0.13 3.10 -20.80
CA ARG A 256 -0.94 3.13 -22.02
C ARG A 256 -1.04 4.51 -22.67
N GLN A 257 -1.09 5.55 -21.86
CA GLN A 257 -1.45 6.89 -22.34
C GLN A 257 -0.24 7.79 -22.61
N ARG A 258 0.86 7.57 -21.85
CA ARG A 258 2.11 8.32 -21.97
C ARG A 258 1.91 9.84 -22.15
N PRO A 259 1.18 10.51 -21.26
CA PRO A 259 1.00 11.96 -21.38
C PRO A 259 2.36 12.66 -21.17
N PRO A 260 2.62 13.81 -21.83
CA PRO A 260 3.88 14.53 -21.63
C PRO A 260 4.05 15.06 -20.19
N ARG A 261 2.91 15.33 -19.52
CA ARG A 261 2.85 15.77 -18.12
C ARG A 261 1.78 14.98 -17.38
N ALA A 262 2.09 14.53 -16.18
CA ALA A 262 1.14 13.85 -15.30
C ALA A 262 1.19 14.41 -13.88
N MET A 263 0.03 14.45 -13.23
CA MET A 263 -0.13 14.84 -11.84
C MET A 263 -0.82 13.70 -11.09
N LEU A 264 -0.13 13.15 -10.08
CA LEU A 264 -0.69 12.11 -9.23
C LEU A 264 -1.22 12.74 -7.95
N ILE A 265 -2.54 12.69 -7.78
CA ILE A 265 -3.23 13.14 -6.57
C ILE A 265 -3.35 11.93 -5.63
N THR A 266 -2.26 11.69 -4.94
CA THR A 266 -2.09 10.65 -3.94
C THR A 266 -0.86 10.98 -3.07
N GLU A 267 -0.38 10.05 -2.25
CA GLU A 267 0.85 10.21 -1.48
C GLU A 267 2.05 10.43 -2.42
N CYS A 268 2.86 11.46 -2.15
CA CYS A 268 3.80 11.99 -3.15
C CYS A 268 5.00 11.09 -3.45
N SER A 269 5.41 10.20 -2.54
CA SER A 269 6.50 9.25 -2.80
C SER A 269 6.20 8.32 -3.99
N MET A 270 4.91 8.12 -4.31
CA MET A 270 4.55 7.32 -5.47
C MET A 270 5.08 7.91 -6.78
N ALA A 271 4.90 9.21 -6.99
CA ALA A 271 5.40 9.88 -8.20
C ALA A 271 6.93 9.77 -8.30
N ASP A 272 7.62 9.91 -7.17
CA ASP A 272 9.06 9.73 -7.06
C ASP A 272 9.46 8.32 -7.49
N ASN A 273 8.86 7.31 -6.87
CA ASN A 273 9.23 5.92 -7.09
C ASN A 273 9.00 5.43 -8.52
N ILE A 274 7.93 5.90 -9.18
CA ILE A 274 7.65 5.48 -10.56
C ILE A 274 8.33 6.33 -11.64
N SER A 275 8.88 7.50 -11.30
CA SER A 275 9.45 8.46 -12.28
C SER A 275 10.55 7.87 -13.15
N SER A 276 11.34 6.93 -12.62
CA SER A 276 12.39 6.25 -13.37
C SER A 276 11.87 5.31 -14.48
N ALA A 277 10.66 4.77 -14.30
CA ALA A 277 10.00 3.92 -15.29
C ALA A 277 9.32 4.75 -16.42
N PHE A 278 9.16 6.06 -16.20
CA PHE A 278 8.51 6.99 -17.13
C PHE A 278 9.40 8.22 -17.41
N PRO A 279 10.59 8.03 -18.01
CA PRO A 279 11.55 9.13 -18.22
C PRO A 279 11.06 10.21 -19.18
N ASP A 280 10.06 9.90 -20.00
CA ASP A 280 9.37 10.75 -20.96
C ASP A 280 8.21 11.57 -20.36
N ILE A 281 7.81 11.29 -19.12
CA ILE A 281 6.74 12.00 -18.43
C ILE A 281 7.31 12.97 -17.41
N GLU A 282 6.89 14.24 -17.49
CA GLU A 282 7.13 15.23 -16.44
C GLU A 282 6.08 15.05 -15.33
N PHE A 283 6.49 14.62 -14.13
CA PHE A 283 5.60 14.49 -12.99
C PHE A 283 5.51 15.80 -12.21
N LEU A 284 4.30 16.33 -12.12
CA LEU A 284 3.95 17.41 -11.20
C LEU A 284 3.57 16.81 -9.84
N ARG A 285 4.04 17.42 -8.76
CA ARG A 285 4.01 16.82 -7.43
C ARG A 285 3.27 17.71 -6.42
N PRO A 286 1.94 17.73 -6.39
CA PRO A 286 1.26 18.19 -5.19
C PRO A 286 1.58 17.19 -4.07
N CYS A 287 2.26 17.65 -3.01
CA CYS A 287 2.88 16.73 -2.07
C CYS A 287 2.18 16.71 -0.71
N ASN A 288 1.53 15.57 -0.42
CA ASN A 288 1.11 15.19 0.90
C ASN A 288 1.80 13.86 1.27
N LEU A 289 2.72 13.90 2.23
CA LEU A 289 3.40 12.72 2.75
C LEU A 289 2.55 12.02 3.79
N CYS A 290 2.56 10.69 3.77
CA CYS A 290 1.93 9.89 4.82
C CYS A 290 2.87 9.77 6.03
N PRO A 291 2.52 10.35 7.20
CA PRO A 291 3.39 10.30 8.38
C PRO A 291 3.63 8.88 8.88
N HIS A 292 2.70 7.98 8.63
CA HIS A 292 2.80 6.57 9.02
C HIS A 292 3.75 5.78 8.11
N MET A 293 3.67 5.97 6.79
CA MET A 293 4.59 5.34 5.84
C MET A 293 6.03 5.81 6.04
N GLN A 294 6.21 7.11 6.35
CA GLN A 294 7.51 7.72 6.59
C GLN A 294 8.23 7.24 7.87
N ARG A 295 7.54 6.49 8.75
CA ARG A 295 8.15 5.86 9.93
C ARG A 295 9.08 4.71 9.58
N ILE A 296 8.85 4.07 8.45
CA ILE A 296 9.71 2.97 7.99
C ILE A 296 11.00 3.57 7.42
N THR A 297 12.12 3.16 7.98
CA THR A 297 13.46 3.64 7.59
C THR A 297 14.38 2.46 7.26
N LEU A 298 15.41 2.72 6.46
CA LEU A 298 16.40 1.71 6.10
C LEU A 298 17.10 1.12 7.35
N SER A 299 17.44 1.98 8.33
CA SER A 299 17.99 1.52 9.61
C SER A 299 17.02 0.69 10.45
N GLY A 300 15.72 1.04 10.39
CA GLY A 300 14.66 0.26 11.03
C GLY A 300 14.52 -1.14 10.42
N VAL A 301 14.60 -1.25 9.10
CA VAL A 301 14.59 -2.55 8.40
C VAL A 301 15.81 -3.38 8.77
N HIS A 302 17.00 -2.78 8.78
CA HIS A 302 18.22 -3.48 9.22
C HIS A 302 18.07 -4.02 10.65
N ALA A 303 17.70 -3.18 11.60
CA ALA A 303 17.54 -3.57 13.01
C ALA A 303 16.44 -4.63 13.19
N SER A 304 15.39 -4.58 12.39
CA SER A 304 14.30 -5.56 12.42
C SER A 304 14.76 -6.93 11.93
N LEU A 305 15.51 -6.99 10.84
CA LEU A 305 16.11 -8.24 10.32
C LEU A 305 17.16 -8.83 11.26
N GLU A 306 17.98 -7.99 11.88
CA GLU A 306 19.01 -8.42 12.83
C GLU A 306 18.40 -9.11 14.05
N ARG A 307 17.33 -8.52 14.62
CA ARG A 307 16.67 -8.98 15.84
C ARG A 307 15.52 -9.95 15.61
N LEU A 308 15.04 -10.10 14.39
CA LEU A 308 13.76 -10.72 14.01
C LEU A 308 12.58 -10.14 14.82
N ALA A 309 12.60 -8.84 15.04
CA ALA A 309 11.62 -8.08 15.84
C ALA A 309 11.54 -6.62 15.36
N PRO A 310 10.39 -5.95 15.59
CA PRO A 310 9.14 -6.50 16.10
C PRO A 310 8.41 -7.35 15.06
N SER A 311 7.83 -8.47 15.49
CA SER A 311 6.99 -9.34 14.67
C SER A 311 5.51 -9.07 14.88
N ILE A 312 4.72 -9.31 13.85
CA ILE A 312 3.26 -9.22 13.90
C ILE A 312 2.67 -10.53 14.39
N GLU A 313 1.92 -10.43 15.47
CA GLU A 313 1.12 -11.54 16.00
C GLU A 313 -0.37 -11.19 15.92
N ILE A 314 -1.18 -12.20 15.56
CA ILE A 314 -2.63 -12.05 15.45
C ILE A 314 -3.28 -13.04 16.42
N PRO A 315 -4.11 -12.57 17.35
CA PRO A 315 -4.81 -13.46 18.28
C PRO A 315 -5.67 -14.49 17.54
N ASP A 316 -5.64 -15.75 17.99
CA ASP A 316 -6.40 -16.86 17.37
C ASP A 316 -7.90 -16.56 17.25
N ALA A 317 -8.45 -15.85 18.22
CA ALA A 317 -9.86 -15.46 18.23
C ALA A 317 -10.29 -14.63 17.00
N VAL A 318 -9.37 -13.87 16.41
CA VAL A 318 -9.65 -13.04 15.21
C VAL A 318 -9.07 -13.63 13.93
N ALA A 319 -8.01 -14.44 14.04
CA ALA A 319 -7.22 -14.91 12.89
C ALA A 319 -8.08 -15.66 11.85
N ALA A 320 -8.95 -16.56 12.29
CA ALA A 320 -9.78 -17.36 11.37
C ALA A 320 -10.79 -16.49 10.59
N GLY A 321 -11.48 -15.56 11.27
CA GLY A 321 -12.44 -14.64 10.65
C GLY A 321 -11.75 -13.69 9.67
N ALA A 322 -10.69 -13.02 10.13
CA ALA A 322 -9.94 -12.09 9.31
C ALA A 322 -9.32 -12.75 8.07
N ARG A 323 -8.80 -13.98 8.22
CA ARG A 323 -8.24 -14.75 7.08
C ARG A 323 -9.31 -15.05 6.04
N ARG A 324 -10.52 -15.46 6.43
CA ARG A 324 -11.62 -15.69 5.48
C ARG A 324 -11.94 -14.43 4.66
N ALA A 325 -12.06 -13.29 5.35
CA ALA A 325 -12.36 -12.02 4.67
C ALA A 325 -11.25 -11.62 3.68
N VAL A 326 -9.99 -11.76 4.07
CA VAL A 326 -8.83 -11.47 3.21
C VAL A 326 -8.72 -12.47 2.06
N GLN A 327 -8.94 -13.77 2.31
CA GLN A 327 -8.88 -14.80 1.27
C GLN A 327 -9.94 -14.54 0.20
N ARG A 328 -11.16 -14.16 0.59
CA ARG A 328 -12.22 -13.82 -0.37
C ARG A 328 -11.83 -12.65 -1.27
N MET A 329 -11.11 -11.67 -0.77
CA MET A 329 -10.55 -10.57 -1.57
C MET A 329 -9.63 -11.08 -2.68
N LEU A 330 -8.76 -12.06 -2.36
CA LEU A 330 -7.83 -12.64 -3.34
C LEU A 330 -8.56 -13.51 -4.37
N ASP A 331 -9.57 -14.26 -3.93
CA ASP A 331 -10.32 -15.18 -4.80
C ASP A 331 -11.18 -14.44 -5.83
N VAL A 332 -11.84 -13.34 -5.42
CA VAL A 332 -12.64 -12.48 -6.33
C VAL A 332 -11.76 -11.78 -7.37
N GLY A 333 -10.53 -11.44 -7.02
CA GLY A 333 -9.59 -10.74 -7.92
C GLY A 333 -8.80 -11.67 -8.87
N ARG A 334 -9.06 -12.98 -8.89
CA ARG A 334 -8.42 -13.91 -9.84
C ARG A 334 -9.12 -13.88 -11.18
N PRO A 335 -8.40 -13.84 -12.31
CA PRO A 335 -9.00 -14.12 -13.61
C PRO A 335 -9.65 -15.51 -13.58
N ARG A 336 -10.90 -15.63 -14.02
CA ARG A 336 -11.54 -16.95 -14.17
C ARG A 336 -10.79 -17.70 -15.25
N GLY A 337 -9.97 -18.69 -14.89
CA GLY A 337 -9.31 -19.59 -15.84
C GLY A 337 -7.79 -19.66 -15.76
N SER A 338 -7.15 -19.45 -14.61
CA SER A 338 -5.74 -19.81 -14.37
C SER A 338 -5.62 -20.93 -13.37
#